data_ce0776e9b2d5d819f370541ae841fe67
#
_entry.id   ce0776e9b2d5d819f370541ae841fe67
#
_cell.length_a   1.000
_cell.length_b   1.000
_cell.length_c   1.000
_cell.angle_alpha   90.00
_cell.angle_beta   90.00
_cell.angle_gamma   90.00
#
_symmetry.space_group_name_H-M   'P 1'
#
loop_
_entity.id
_entity.type
_entity.pdbx_description
1 polymer ?
#
loop_
_entity_poly.entity_id
_entity_poly.type
_entity_poly.pdbx_seq_one_letter_code
_entity_poly.pdbx_strand_id
1 'polypeptide(L)'
;RRCIVEDNLIHDIGLVEKQVAGIQIQVAREINVRHNTIYRVPRAAINIGDGSFGGHVIEYNDAFATVLETSDHGAFNSWGRDRFWHPSYEKMSLMVAEHPELVLLAALFTTYIRYNRFRCDHGWDIDLDDGSSNYHIYGNVCLRGGIKLREGFNRIVENNILINNTLHPHLWFQNCGDIIRRNVFTQAYLPIELKSWGKMVDYNFFSSKNALKQVQKDDTDAHSTSGILHFVDYQHYNLTLPDTSQAFEIGFENIPQNGFGVYSPRLKRKAEKPELSELLVSDSSNTNQTYLWEKAEVRLVSGLGDRSAYGLPDEKGCIVLKMDNAVNMQDAGLKENDVIYSIYGEDIDSVETLMRLTNKYKWKKTLLLECFRNQQKLKISLVLD
;
A
#
# COMPACT_ATOMS: atom_id res chain seq x y z
N ARG A 1 15.56 17.45 -17.12
CA ARG A 1 15.02 18.56 -16.33
C ARG A 1 13.98 19.32 -17.14
N ARG A 2 12.81 19.58 -16.53
CA ARG A 2 11.70 20.34 -17.11
C ARG A 2 11.14 19.78 -18.43
N CYS A 3 11.13 18.45 -18.58
CA CYS A 3 10.44 17.80 -19.69
C CYS A 3 8.95 17.67 -19.35
N ILE A 4 8.13 17.64 -20.38
CA ILE A 4 6.69 17.45 -20.27
C ILE A 4 6.31 16.21 -21.07
N VAL A 5 5.53 15.30 -20.45
CA VAL A 5 4.88 14.15 -21.08
C VAL A 5 3.39 14.38 -20.96
N GLU A 6 2.73 14.77 -22.03
CA GLU A 6 1.35 15.25 -21.97
C GLU A 6 0.51 14.71 -23.14
N ASP A 7 -0.76 14.43 -22.87
CA ASP A 7 -1.79 14.04 -23.85
C ASP A 7 -1.36 12.84 -24.71
N ASN A 8 -0.81 11.79 -24.05
CA ASN A 8 -0.44 10.55 -24.71
C ASN A 8 -1.40 9.41 -24.32
N LEU A 9 -1.76 8.60 -25.32
CA LEU A 9 -2.46 7.34 -25.13
C LEU A 9 -1.45 6.20 -25.26
N ILE A 10 -1.14 5.53 -24.15
CA ILE A 10 -0.13 4.48 -24.05
C ILE A 10 -0.82 3.20 -23.60
N HIS A 11 -0.76 2.16 -24.41
CA HIS A 11 -1.38 0.89 -24.06
C HIS A 11 -0.73 -0.28 -24.80
N ASP A 12 -0.97 -1.50 -24.30
CA ASP A 12 -0.48 -2.75 -24.91
C ASP A 12 1.04 -2.75 -25.14
N ILE A 13 1.78 -2.29 -24.16
CA ILE A 13 3.25 -2.28 -24.17
C ILE A 13 3.84 -3.50 -23.47
N GLY A 14 5.17 -3.69 -23.56
CA GLY A 14 5.85 -4.76 -22.83
C GLY A 14 5.46 -6.16 -23.32
N LEU A 15 5.25 -6.32 -24.61
CA LEU A 15 4.86 -7.62 -25.19
C LEU A 15 5.95 -8.69 -25.02
N VAL A 16 7.21 -8.29 -24.97
CA VAL A 16 8.37 -9.16 -24.78
C VAL A 16 8.99 -8.93 -23.40
N GLU A 17 9.54 -7.75 -23.17
CA GLU A 17 10.11 -7.37 -21.86
C GLU A 17 9.00 -6.90 -20.92
N LYS A 18 8.89 -7.55 -19.75
CA LYS A 18 7.79 -7.30 -18.79
C LYS A 18 8.13 -6.26 -17.74
N GLN A 19 9.38 -5.95 -17.52
CA GLN A 19 9.84 -4.94 -16.55
C GLN A 19 9.83 -3.51 -17.12
N VAL A 20 8.86 -3.20 -17.97
CA VAL A 20 8.70 -1.88 -18.58
C VAL A 20 7.52 -1.11 -17.98
N ALA A 21 7.70 0.19 -17.80
CA ALA A 21 6.64 1.12 -17.45
C ALA A 21 6.17 1.93 -18.66
N GLY A 22 4.93 2.42 -18.61
CA GLY A 22 4.40 3.30 -19.65
C GLY A 22 5.21 4.59 -19.75
N ILE A 23 5.56 5.18 -18.59
CA ILE A 23 6.44 6.35 -18.47
C ILE A 23 7.46 6.05 -17.39
N GLN A 24 8.74 6.12 -17.74
CA GLN A 24 9.86 5.93 -16.82
C GLN A 24 10.57 7.26 -16.57
N ILE A 25 10.69 7.65 -15.31
CA ILE A 25 11.51 8.78 -14.85
C ILE A 25 12.68 8.20 -14.06
N GLN A 26 13.89 8.56 -14.44
CA GLN A 26 15.09 8.08 -13.75
C GLN A 26 16.18 9.15 -13.78
N VAL A 27 16.85 9.36 -12.65
CA VAL A 27 17.93 10.35 -12.46
C VAL A 27 17.58 11.70 -13.08
N ALA A 28 16.36 12.17 -12.80
CA ALA A 28 15.80 13.40 -13.40
C ALA A 28 15.11 14.26 -12.34
N ARG A 29 14.84 15.52 -12.65
CA ARG A 29 14.07 16.41 -11.80
C ARG A 29 13.12 17.31 -12.58
N GLU A 30 12.08 17.79 -11.91
CA GLU A 30 11.13 18.76 -12.48
C GLU A 30 10.49 18.23 -13.78
N ILE A 31 10.09 16.97 -13.81
CA ILE A 31 9.38 16.37 -14.94
C ILE A 31 7.88 16.50 -14.71
N ASN A 32 7.15 16.97 -15.71
CA ASN A 32 5.70 17.05 -15.67
C ASN A 32 5.10 15.91 -16.51
N VAL A 33 4.27 15.09 -15.88
CA VAL A 33 3.53 13.99 -16.50
C VAL A 33 2.05 14.27 -16.30
N ARG A 34 1.35 14.65 -17.36
CA ARG A 34 -0.04 15.07 -17.22
C ARG A 34 -0.93 14.69 -18.39
N HIS A 35 -2.19 14.49 -18.08
CA HIS A 35 -3.21 14.17 -19.09
C HIS A 35 -2.86 12.96 -19.98
N ASN A 36 -2.19 11.94 -19.44
CA ASN A 36 -1.93 10.72 -20.17
C ASN A 36 -2.96 9.65 -19.77
N THR A 37 -3.41 8.85 -20.73
CA THR A 37 -4.18 7.64 -20.46
C THR A 37 -3.30 6.44 -20.72
N ILE A 38 -3.11 5.57 -19.69
CA ILE A 38 -2.15 4.47 -19.72
C ILE A 38 -2.84 3.21 -19.21
N TYR A 39 -2.88 2.16 -20.02
CA TYR A 39 -3.52 0.92 -19.61
C TYR A 39 -2.99 -0.31 -20.37
N ARG A 40 -3.28 -1.50 -19.83
CA ARG A 40 -2.76 -2.80 -20.30
C ARG A 40 -1.24 -2.77 -20.40
N VAL A 41 -0.61 -2.55 -19.25
CA VAL A 41 0.84 -2.53 -19.11
C VAL A 41 1.31 -3.62 -18.13
N PRO A 42 2.43 -4.29 -18.41
CA PRO A 42 2.88 -5.44 -17.60
C PRO A 42 3.36 -5.04 -16.21
N ARG A 43 3.82 -3.80 -16.04
CA ARG A 43 4.33 -3.22 -14.80
C ARG A 43 3.58 -1.91 -14.48
N ALA A 44 4.23 -0.93 -13.88
CA ALA A 44 3.64 0.36 -13.56
C ALA A 44 3.25 1.16 -14.82
N ALA A 45 2.19 1.96 -14.74
CA ALA A 45 1.89 2.94 -15.77
C ALA A 45 2.92 4.09 -15.75
N ILE A 46 3.24 4.59 -14.55
CA ILE A 46 4.21 5.66 -14.32
C ILE A 46 5.18 5.18 -13.24
N ASN A 47 6.47 5.23 -13.52
CA ASN A 47 7.49 4.81 -12.56
C ASN A 47 8.57 5.87 -12.38
N ILE A 48 8.92 6.15 -11.12
CA ILE A 48 10.09 6.94 -10.74
C ILE A 48 11.11 5.99 -10.13
N GLY A 49 12.22 5.75 -10.85
CA GLY A 49 13.34 4.96 -10.36
C GLY A 49 14.36 5.83 -9.65
N ASP A 50 14.94 5.27 -8.58
CA ASP A 50 16.01 5.87 -7.77
C ASP A 50 15.62 7.16 -7.02
N GLY A 51 14.38 7.62 -7.08
CA GLY A 51 13.80 8.71 -6.27
C GLY A 51 14.55 10.05 -6.27
N SER A 52 15.54 10.22 -7.18
CA SER A 52 16.51 11.30 -7.11
C SER A 52 15.92 12.64 -7.52
N PHE A 53 16.33 13.70 -6.79
CA PHE A 53 16.05 15.12 -7.02
C PHE A 53 14.60 15.57 -6.80
N GLY A 54 13.58 14.83 -7.24
CA GLY A 54 12.18 15.19 -7.07
C GLY A 54 11.71 16.37 -7.92
N GLY A 55 10.70 17.11 -7.40
CA GLY A 55 10.09 18.25 -8.11
C GLY A 55 9.24 17.85 -9.30
N HIS A 56 8.86 16.57 -9.39
CA HIS A 56 7.97 16.08 -10.44
C HIS A 56 6.54 16.50 -10.16
N VAL A 57 5.77 16.68 -11.21
CA VAL A 57 4.32 16.91 -11.14
C VAL A 57 3.63 15.83 -11.97
N ILE A 58 2.93 14.95 -11.29
CA ILE A 58 2.17 13.84 -11.88
C ILE A 58 0.69 14.19 -11.68
N GLU A 59 0.02 14.65 -12.73
CA GLU A 59 -1.33 15.19 -12.56
C GLU A 59 -2.28 14.87 -13.73
N TYR A 60 -3.56 14.74 -13.42
CA TYR A 60 -4.63 14.49 -14.38
C TYR A 60 -4.41 13.26 -15.28
N ASN A 61 -3.61 12.30 -14.85
CA ASN A 61 -3.46 11.06 -15.60
C ASN A 61 -4.59 10.08 -15.26
N ASP A 62 -4.87 9.18 -16.18
CA ASP A 62 -5.82 8.07 -16.03
C ASP A 62 -5.06 6.76 -16.29
N ALA A 63 -4.80 5.98 -15.25
CA ALA A 63 -4.01 4.76 -15.38
C ALA A 63 -4.73 3.57 -14.75
N PHE A 64 -4.90 2.49 -15.53
CA PHE A 64 -5.63 1.30 -15.11
C PHE A 64 -5.17 0.06 -15.88
N ALA A 65 -5.62 -1.12 -15.44
CA ALA A 65 -5.15 -2.40 -15.97
C ALA A 65 -3.61 -2.43 -16.02
N THR A 66 -3.00 -2.19 -14.87
CA THR A 66 -1.54 -2.15 -14.66
C THR A 66 -1.08 -3.33 -13.85
N VAL A 67 0.23 -3.59 -13.81
CA VAL A 67 0.84 -4.69 -13.05
C VAL A 67 0.31 -6.05 -13.50
N LEU A 68 0.08 -6.22 -14.80
CA LEU A 68 -0.55 -7.44 -15.34
C LEU A 68 0.38 -8.67 -15.30
N GLU A 69 1.70 -8.46 -15.30
CA GLU A 69 2.68 -9.55 -15.43
C GLU A 69 3.72 -9.56 -14.29
N THR A 70 3.80 -8.44 -13.53
CA THR A 70 4.69 -8.33 -12.39
C THR A 70 3.90 -8.38 -11.09
N SER A 71 4.59 -8.39 -9.95
CA SER A 71 4.01 -8.26 -8.63
C SER A 71 4.71 -7.14 -7.87
N ASP A 72 4.19 -6.75 -6.72
CA ASP A 72 4.82 -5.76 -5.83
C ASP A 72 5.10 -4.41 -6.49
N HIS A 73 4.14 -3.91 -7.26
CA HIS A 73 4.20 -2.59 -7.90
C HIS A 73 2.82 -1.92 -7.86
N GLY A 74 2.79 -0.64 -8.17
CA GLY A 74 1.57 0.15 -8.32
C GLY A 74 1.31 0.65 -9.73
N ALA A 75 0.11 1.18 -9.98
CA ALA A 75 -0.16 1.94 -11.20
C ALA A 75 0.78 3.14 -11.30
N PHE A 76 0.91 3.92 -10.24
CA PHE A 76 2.08 4.76 -9.99
C PHE A 76 3.02 4.02 -9.06
N ASN A 77 4.29 3.95 -9.40
CA ASN A 77 5.31 3.30 -8.59
C ASN A 77 6.54 4.19 -8.45
N SER A 78 7.15 4.17 -7.27
CA SER A 78 8.41 4.88 -7.00
C SER A 78 9.23 4.06 -6.02
N TRP A 79 10.54 4.11 -6.17
CA TRP A 79 11.48 3.70 -5.13
C TRP A 79 12.59 4.72 -5.00
N GLY A 80 13.14 4.85 -3.78
CA GLY A 80 14.15 5.83 -3.46
C GLY A 80 15.27 5.23 -2.63
N ARG A 81 15.95 4.22 -3.14
CA ARG A 81 17.11 3.59 -2.46
C ARG A 81 18.29 4.52 -2.47
N ASP A 82 18.25 5.45 -1.57
CA ASP A 82 19.21 6.52 -1.52
C ASP A 82 20.52 6.20 -0.81
N ARG A 83 21.48 7.11 -0.96
CA ARG A 83 22.77 7.06 -0.26
C ARG A 83 22.65 7.07 1.28
N PHE A 84 21.51 7.47 1.84
CA PHE A 84 21.22 7.38 3.28
C PHE A 84 20.46 6.11 3.66
N TRP A 85 20.07 5.27 2.69
CA TRP A 85 19.46 3.98 2.96
C TRP A 85 20.38 3.09 3.79
N HIS A 86 19.87 2.55 4.87
CA HIS A 86 20.57 1.59 5.72
C HIS A 86 19.67 0.38 5.98
N PRO A 87 20.19 -0.86 5.83
CA PRO A 87 19.37 -2.07 6.02
C PRO A 87 18.93 -2.28 7.48
N SER A 88 19.60 -1.66 8.48
CA SER A 88 19.12 -1.66 9.86
C SER A 88 18.19 -0.48 10.08
N TYR A 89 16.94 -0.78 10.41
CA TYR A 89 15.90 0.17 10.78
C TYR A 89 16.32 1.09 11.94
N GLU A 90 16.89 0.51 13.00
CA GLU A 90 17.34 1.25 14.19
C GLU A 90 18.45 2.24 13.85
N LYS A 91 19.45 1.80 13.08
CA LYS A 91 20.56 2.66 12.66
C LYS A 91 20.07 3.77 11.74
N MET A 92 19.14 3.48 10.84
CA MET A 92 18.54 4.50 9.98
C MET A 92 17.77 5.54 10.79
N SER A 93 16.97 5.12 11.75
CA SER A 93 16.24 6.02 12.64
C SER A 93 17.17 6.91 13.49
N LEU A 94 18.25 6.35 14.04
CA LEU A 94 19.25 7.13 14.77
C LEU A 94 19.96 8.14 13.86
N MET A 95 20.38 7.72 12.69
CA MET A 95 21.07 8.57 11.72
C MET A 95 20.21 9.78 11.32
N VAL A 96 18.91 9.57 11.08
CA VAL A 96 17.98 10.64 10.74
C VAL A 96 17.67 11.53 11.95
N ALA A 97 17.64 10.98 13.17
CA ALA A 97 17.45 11.78 14.38
C ALA A 97 18.64 12.72 14.64
N GLU A 98 19.87 12.26 14.37
CA GLU A 98 21.09 13.05 14.50
C GLU A 98 21.30 14.03 13.33
N HIS A 99 20.86 13.65 12.13
CA HIS A 99 21.07 14.36 10.87
C HIS A 99 19.79 14.45 10.03
N PRO A 100 18.78 15.23 10.46
CA PRO A 100 17.49 15.32 9.78
C PRO A 100 17.56 15.85 8.34
N GLU A 101 18.63 16.55 7.97
CA GLU A 101 18.87 17.01 6.60
C GLU A 101 19.12 15.86 5.61
N LEU A 102 19.55 14.69 6.10
CA LEU A 102 19.85 13.53 5.24
C LEU A 102 18.63 13.08 4.41
N VAL A 103 17.44 13.14 4.98
CA VAL A 103 16.21 12.67 4.31
C VAL A 103 15.87 13.41 3.03
N LEU A 104 16.41 14.62 2.84
CA LEU A 104 16.18 15.43 1.66
C LEU A 104 17.36 15.47 0.68
N LEU A 105 18.50 14.83 1.00
CA LEU A 105 19.70 14.93 0.17
C LEU A 105 19.49 14.43 -1.27
N ALA A 106 18.69 13.41 -1.45
CA ALA A 106 18.39 12.89 -2.77
C ALA A 106 17.04 13.39 -3.32
N ALA A 107 16.06 13.68 -2.45
CA ALA A 107 14.73 14.19 -2.79
C ALA A 107 14.58 15.67 -2.42
N LEU A 108 15.40 16.53 -3.00
CA LEU A 108 15.50 17.96 -2.67
C LEU A 108 14.20 18.74 -2.89
N PHE A 109 13.41 18.35 -3.87
CA PHE A 109 12.19 19.04 -4.26
C PHE A 109 10.99 18.11 -4.12
N THR A 110 9.90 18.63 -3.57
CA THR A 110 8.68 17.85 -3.38
C THR A 110 8.12 17.36 -4.71
N THR A 111 7.85 16.07 -4.80
CA THR A 111 7.13 15.47 -5.92
C THR A 111 5.63 15.48 -5.62
N TYR A 112 4.85 16.00 -6.55
CA TYR A 112 3.41 16.11 -6.46
C TYR A 112 2.72 15.00 -7.28
N ILE A 113 1.84 14.24 -6.64
CA ILE A 113 0.94 13.28 -7.30
C ILE A 113 -0.47 13.78 -7.01
N ARG A 114 -1.13 14.38 -8.02
CA ARG A 114 -2.40 15.05 -7.75
C ARG A 114 -3.39 14.95 -8.91
N TYR A 115 -4.66 14.90 -8.55
CA TYR A 115 -5.75 14.89 -9.53
C TYR A 115 -5.60 13.79 -10.58
N ASN A 116 -5.09 12.63 -10.20
CA ASN A 116 -5.04 11.46 -11.06
C ASN A 116 -6.19 10.51 -10.70
N ARG A 117 -6.54 9.66 -11.66
CA ARG A 117 -7.39 8.50 -11.43
C ARG A 117 -6.57 7.24 -11.70
N PHE A 118 -6.43 6.41 -10.68
CA PHE A 118 -5.66 5.18 -10.72
C PHE A 118 -6.55 3.98 -10.40
N ARG A 119 -6.32 2.87 -11.10
CA ARG A 119 -6.84 1.55 -10.76
C ARG A 119 -5.80 0.48 -11.01
N CYS A 120 -5.43 -0.22 -9.97
CA CYS A 120 -4.58 -1.39 -10.04
C CYS A 120 -5.27 -2.56 -9.35
N ASP A 121 -5.57 -3.62 -10.11
CA ASP A 121 -6.22 -4.82 -9.59
C ASP A 121 -5.20 -5.84 -9.04
N HIS A 122 -3.93 -5.70 -9.40
CA HIS A 122 -2.85 -6.63 -9.08
C HIS A 122 -1.76 -6.03 -8.19
N GLY A 123 -1.94 -4.80 -7.74
CA GLY A 123 -1.02 -4.05 -6.91
C GLY A 123 -1.69 -2.85 -6.26
N TRP A 124 -0.92 -1.81 -6.01
CA TRP A 124 -1.43 -0.56 -5.45
C TRP A 124 -1.76 0.47 -6.53
N ASP A 125 -2.68 1.37 -6.24
CA ASP A 125 -2.93 2.52 -7.11
C ASP A 125 -1.74 3.47 -7.09
N ILE A 126 -1.20 3.72 -5.88
CA ILE A 126 0.03 4.48 -5.66
C ILE A 126 0.93 3.68 -4.73
N ASP A 127 2.12 3.36 -5.21
CA ASP A 127 3.14 2.62 -4.46
C ASP A 127 4.39 3.49 -4.27
N LEU A 128 4.62 3.93 -3.04
CA LEU A 128 5.87 4.55 -2.63
C LEU A 128 6.71 3.54 -1.86
N ASP A 129 7.65 2.93 -2.57
CA ASP A 129 8.49 1.84 -2.08
C ASP A 129 9.88 2.32 -1.67
N ASP A 130 10.62 1.50 -0.96
CA ASP A 130 12.06 1.57 -0.63
C ASP A 130 12.62 2.99 -0.43
N GLY A 131 12.18 3.71 0.61
CA GLY A 131 12.76 5.01 0.96
C GLY A 131 12.22 6.20 0.18
N SER A 132 11.16 6.04 -0.63
CA SER A 132 10.52 7.13 -1.36
C SER A 132 10.09 8.25 -0.41
N SER A 133 10.69 9.44 -0.55
CA SER A 133 10.58 10.56 0.38
C SER A 133 10.22 11.87 -0.32
N ASN A 134 9.67 12.82 0.45
CA ASN A 134 9.30 14.16 -0.01
C ASN A 134 8.23 14.17 -1.12
N TYR A 135 7.10 13.55 -0.82
CA TYR A 135 5.93 13.48 -1.69
C TYR A 135 4.74 14.24 -1.12
N HIS A 136 3.95 14.86 -1.98
CA HIS A 136 2.65 15.40 -1.66
C HIS A 136 1.59 14.78 -2.59
N ILE A 137 0.76 13.93 -2.02
CA ILE A 137 -0.25 13.12 -2.71
C ILE A 137 -1.62 13.65 -2.35
N TYR A 138 -2.30 14.32 -3.29
CA TYR A 138 -3.60 14.91 -2.99
C TYR A 138 -4.54 14.98 -4.20
N GLY A 139 -5.84 14.96 -3.91
CA GLY A 139 -6.87 15.09 -4.93
C GLY A 139 -6.91 13.90 -5.91
N ASN A 140 -6.38 12.73 -5.54
CA ASN A 140 -6.40 11.57 -6.40
C ASN A 140 -7.62 10.69 -6.11
N VAL A 141 -8.04 9.97 -7.12
CA VAL A 141 -9.06 8.92 -7.06
C VAL A 141 -8.39 7.57 -7.24
N CYS A 142 -8.32 6.80 -6.16
CA CYS A 142 -7.77 5.46 -6.11
C CYS A 142 -8.93 4.45 -6.13
N LEU A 143 -9.09 3.70 -7.23
CA LEU A 143 -10.31 2.92 -7.48
C LEU A 143 -10.24 1.47 -6.94
N ARG A 144 -9.04 0.95 -6.64
CA ARG A 144 -8.92 -0.46 -6.24
C ARG A 144 -7.71 -0.79 -5.40
N GLY A 145 -6.52 -0.29 -5.76
CA GLY A 145 -5.25 -0.71 -5.16
C GLY A 145 -4.90 0.02 -3.85
N GLY A 146 -5.51 1.17 -3.57
CA GLY A 146 -5.15 1.98 -2.42
C GLY A 146 -3.78 2.66 -2.55
N ILE A 147 -3.24 3.12 -1.41
CA ILE A 147 -1.94 3.81 -1.35
C ILE A 147 -1.02 3.05 -0.40
N LYS A 148 0.09 2.53 -0.91
CA LYS A 148 1.17 1.98 -0.10
C LYS A 148 2.23 3.04 0.14
N LEU A 149 2.60 3.23 1.40
CA LEU A 149 3.74 4.01 1.83
C LEU A 149 4.66 3.10 2.61
N ARG A 150 5.72 2.65 1.98
CA ARG A 150 6.76 1.89 2.65
C ARG A 150 7.72 2.84 3.39
N GLU A 151 8.83 2.37 3.92
CA GLU A 151 9.81 3.23 4.59
C GLU A 151 10.17 4.47 3.76
N GLY A 152 10.24 5.62 4.39
CA GLY A 152 10.49 6.91 3.75
C GLY A 152 10.16 8.06 4.69
N PHE A 153 10.27 9.30 4.20
CA PHE A 153 10.14 10.50 5.04
C PHE A 153 9.36 11.61 4.34
N ASN A 154 8.72 12.46 5.16
CA ASN A 154 8.09 13.71 4.74
C ASN A 154 7.07 13.52 3.60
N ARG A 155 6.15 12.57 3.76
CA ARG A 155 5.06 12.35 2.80
C ARG A 155 3.77 12.94 3.35
N ILE A 156 3.09 13.70 2.52
CA ILE A 156 1.76 14.26 2.83
C ILE A 156 0.75 13.57 1.93
N VAL A 157 -0.24 12.92 2.53
CA VAL A 157 -1.38 12.30 1.83
C VAL A 157 -2.64 12.98 2.32
N GLU A 158 -3.27 13.77 1.47
CA GLU A 158 -4.46 14.52 1.85
C GLU A 158 -5.48 14.65 0.72
N ASN A 159 -6.73 14.73 1.08
CA ASN A 159 -7.84 14.98 0.15
C ASN A 159 -7.91 13.97 -1.00
N ASN A 160 -7.66 12.68 -0.75
CA ASN A 160 -7.80 11.61 -1.74
C ASN A 160 -9.06 10.78 -1.44
N ILE A 161 -9.60 10.11 -2.45
CA ILE A 161 -10.66 9.11 -2.34
C ILE A 161 -10.05 7.73 -2.63
N LEU A 162 -10.17 6.80 -1.66
CA LEU A 162 -9.71 5.42 -1.79
C LEU A 162 -10.90 4.47 -1.73
N ILE A 163 -11.23 3.85 -2.86
CA ILE A 163 -12.39 2.98 -3.02
C ILE A 163 -11.97 1.52 -2.93
N ASN A 164 -12.70 0.75 -2.14
CA ASN A 164 -12.52 -0.70 -1.93
C ASN A 164 -11.11 -1.09 -1.46
N ASN A 165 -10.38 -0.13 -0.93
CA ASN A 165 -9.04 -0.29 -0.36
C ASN A 165 -8.74 0.89 0.57
N THR A 166 -7.49 1.02 1.02
CA THR A 166 -7.10 1.94 2.08
C THR A 166 -5.64 2.40 1.95
N LEU A 167 -5.12 2.95 3.03
CA LEU A 167 -3.70 3.22 3.24
C LEU A 167 -3.01 1.96 3.77
N HIS A 168 -1.85 1.64 3.18
CA HIS A 168 -0.95 0.55 3.58
C HIS A 168 0.38 1.15 4.08
N PRO A 169 0.49 1.50 5.37
CA PRO A 169 1.74 1.97 5.95
C PRO A 169 2.63 0.77 6.27
N HIS A 170 3.77 0.67 5.61
CA HIS A 170 4.71 -0.43 5.79
C HIS A 170 6.05 0.07 6.34
N LEU A 171 6.54 -0.50 7.44
CA LEU A 171 7.90 -0.32 7.93
C LEU A 171 8.28 1.17 8.14
N TRP A 172 7.36 2.02 8.59
CA TRP A 172 7.67 3.44 8.78
C TRP A 172 8.75 3.65 9.81
N PHE A 173 9.69 4.53 9.49
CA PHE A 173 10.71 4.96 10.43
C PHE A 173 10.11 5.79 11.56
N GLN A 174 10.71 5.68 12.73
CA GLN A 174 10.43 6.61 13.80
C GLN A 174 10.77 8.02 13.33
N ASN A 175 9.89 8.98 13.59
CA ASN A 175 10.04 10.36 13.14
C ASN A 175 10.05 10.52 11.60
N CYS A 176 9.34 9.68 10.87
CA CYS A 176 9.26 9.78 9.40
C CYS A 176 8.68 11.12 8.90
N GLY A 177 7.93 11.84 9.74
CA GLY A 177 7.37 13.15 9.41
C GLY A 177 6.11 13.10 8.53
N ASP A 178 5.56 11.91 8.27
CA ASP A 178 4.40 11.72 7.40
C ASP A 178 3.12 12.32 7.98
N ILE A 179 2.27 12.86 7.10
CA ILE A 179 0.98 13.47 7.43
C ILE A 179 -0.10 12.83 6.56
N ILE A 180 -1.12 12.26 7.19
CA ILE A 180 -2.26 11.61 6.55
C ILE A 180 -3.54 12.28 7.05
N ARG A 181 -4.23 13.03 6.21
CA ARG A 181 -5.42 13.79 6.61
C ARG A 181 -6.39 14.07 5.48
N ARG A 182 -7.64 14.33 5.81
CA ARG A 182 -8.69 14.73 4.87
C ARG A 182 -8.92 13.75 3.74
N ASN A 183 -8.62 12.47 3.94
CA ASN A 183 -8.87 11.45 2.95
C ASN A 183 -10.22 10.75 3.22
N VAL A 184 -10.79 10.20 2.18
CA VAL A 184 -11.97 9.33 2.24
C VAL A 184 -11.51 7.89 2.05
N PHE A 185 -11.66 7.08 3.09
CA PHE A 185 -11.31 5.66 3.12
C PHE A 185 -12.55 4.78 3.19
N THR A 186 -12.59 3.72 2.41
CA THR A 186 -13.66 2.71 2.51
C THR A 186 -13.33 1.60 3.49
N GLN A 187 -12.09 1.46 3.92
CA GLN A 187 -11.61 0.43 4.85
C GLN A 187 -10.65 1.03 5.89
N ALA A 188 -10.45 0.33 7.00
CA ALA A 188 -9.41 0.65 7.96
C ALA A 188 -8.02 0.45 7.35
N TYR A 189 -7.01 1.14 7.89
CA TYR A 189 -5.62 0.99 7.45
C TYR A 189 -5.13 -0.46 7.59
N LEU A 190 -4.18 -0.82 6.74
CA LEU A 190 -3.51 -2.12 6.75
C LEU A 190 -2.01 -1.94 7.06
N PRO A 191 -1.66 -1.64 8.32
CA PRO A 191 -0.27 -1.46 8.72
C PRO A 191 0.47 -2.80 8.74
N ILE A 192 1.74 -2.78 8.31
CA ILE A 192 2.65 -3.93 8.37
C ILE A 192 3.94 -3.51 9.05
N GLU A 193 4.32 -4.22 10.11
CA GLU A 193 5.53 -3.96 10.92
C GLU A 193 5.70 -2.49 11.30
N LEU A 194 4.60 -1.82 11.59
CA LEU A 194 4.60 -0.41 11.96
C LEU A 194 4.99 -0.25 13.43
N LYS A 195 6.08 0.46 13.71
CA LYS A 195 6.55 0.73 15.07
C LYS A 195 6.13 2.10 15.60
N SER A 196 5.83 3.02 14.71
CA SER A 196 5.30 4.34 15.06
C SER A 196 4.50 4.91 13.90
N TRP A 197 3.45 5.65 14.23
CA TRP A 197 2.73 6.44 13.25
C TRP A 197 3.49 7.73 12.93
N GLY A 198 3.14 8.36 11.81
CA GLY A 198 3.77 9.59 11.35
C GLY A 198 3.55 10.80 12.27
N LYS A 199 3.88 11.97 11.78
CA LYS A 199 3.69 13.23 12.52
C LYS A 199 2.22 13.53 12.81
N MET A 200 1.31 13.15 11.89
CA MET A 200 -0.13 13.30 12.03
C MET A 200 -0.86 12.26 11.19
N VAL A 201 -1.72 11.47 11.79
CA VAL A 201 -2.69 10.59 11.12
C VAL A 201 -4.04 10.88 11.77
N ASP A 202 -4.80 11.82 11.19
CA ASP A 202 -6.04 12.33 11.78
C ASP A 202 -6.87 13.13 10.75
N TYR A 203 -8.10 13.50 11.12
CA TYR A 203 -9.02 14.23 10.26
C TYR A 203 -9.31 13.49 8.95
N ASN A 204 -9.57 12.18 9.00
CA ASN A 204 -9.96 11.38 7.84
C ASN A 204 -11.44 10.96 7.94
N PHE A 205 -12.03 10.61 6.83
CA PHE A 205 -13.40 10.08 6.77
C PHE A 205 -13.36 8.60 6.43
N PHE A 206 -14.11 7.79 7.17
CA PHE A 206 -14.28 6.36 6.94
C PHE A 206 -15.73 6.04 6.57
N SER A 207 -15.93 5.20 5.55
CA SER A 207 -17.29 4.80 5.13
C SER A 207 -17.99 3.88 6.14
N SER A 208 -17.29 3.43 7.18
CA SER A 208 -17.79 2.51 8.21
C SER A 208 -17.33 2.95 9.61
N LYS A 209 -18.27 2.88 10.58
CA LYS A 209 -17.95 3.08 11.99
C LYS A 209 -16.96 2.04 12.54
N ASN A 210 -17.01 0.82 12.01
CA ASN A 210 -16.10 -0.23 12.43
C ASN A 210 -14.68 0.05 11.93
N ALA A 211 -14.51 0.53 10.71
CA ALA A 211 -13.20 0.93 10.18
C ALA A 211 -12.59 2.07 11.02
N LEU A 212 -13.37 3.11 11.36
CA LEU A 212 -12.90 4.19 12.24
C LEU A 212 -12.49 3.67 13.61
N LYS A 213 -13.34 2.85 14.25
CA LYS A 213 -13.00 2.26 15.56
C LYS A 213 -11.74 1.38 15.52
N GLN A 214 -11.47 0.75 14.39
CA GLN A 214 -10.28 -0.10 14.23
C GLN A 214 -9.01 0.75 14.20
N VAL A 215 -8.97 1.81 13.41
CA VAL A 215 -7.79 2.68 13.33
C VAL A 215 -7.55 3.45 14.63
N GLN A 216 -8.61 3.82 15.34
CA GLN A 216 -8.51 4.49 16.64
C GLN A 216 -7.89 3.64 17.75
N LYS A 217 -7.77 2.31 17.58
CA LYS A 217 -7.04 1.46 18.53
C LYS A 217 -5.53 1.72 18.53
N ASP A 218 -5.02 2.34 17.49
CA ASP A 218 -3.61 2.66 17.30
C ASP A 218 -3.28 4.10 17.70
N ASP A 219 -4.14 4.75 18.48
CA ASP A 219 -4.02 6.15 18.94
C ASP A 219 -3.94 7.16 17.77
N THR A 220 -4.53 6.81 16.61
CA THR A 220 -4.71 7.70 15.46
C THR A 220 -6.16 8.14 15.31
N ASP A 221 -6.43 9.07 14.40
CA ASP A 221 -7.78 9.42 13.94
C ASP A 221 -8.75 9.88 15.05
N ALA A 222 -8.22 10.57 16.07
CA ALA A 222 -9.03 11.06 17.20
C ALA A 222 -10.12 12.05 16.76
N HIS A 223 -9.88 12.83 15.69
CA HIS A 223 -10.83 13.82 15.15
C HIS A 223 -11.40 13.41 13.79
N SER A 224 -11.18 12.16 13.39
CA SER A 224 -11.73 11.59 12.16
C SER A 224 -13.21 11.24 12.33
N THR A 225 -13.94 11.21 11.21
CA THR A 225 -15.37 10.93 11.22
C THR A 225 -15.71 9.69 10.38
N SER A 226 -16.92 9.19 10.53
CA SER A 226 -17.42 8.09 9.71
C SER A 226 -18.89 8.28 9.33
N GLY A 227 -19.26 7.82 8.15
CA GLY A 227 -20.62 7.89 7.66
C GLY A 227 -20.83 7.06 6.42
N ILE A 228 -22.04 7.15 5.86
CA ILE A 228 -22.35 6.45 4.62
C ILE A 228 -21.70 7.21 3.46
N LEU A 229 -20.91 6.51 2.66
CA LEU A 229 -20.28 7.06 1.48
C LEU A 229 -21.27 7.00 0.30
N HIS A 230 -21.68 8.16 -0.19
CA HIS A 230 -22.47 8.31 -1.40
C HIS A 230 -21.74 9.19 -2.40
N PHE A 231 -21.77 8.81 -3.66
CA PHE A 231 -21.33 9.64 -4.77
C PHE A 231 -22.54 10.12 -5.59
N VAL A 232 -22.44 11.28 -6.19
CA VAL A 232 -23.54 11.87 -6.99
C VAL A 232 -23.96 10.94 -8.13
N ASP A 233 -23.00 10.35 -8.84
CA ASP A 233 -23.28 9.37 -9.89
C ASP A 233 -22.07 8.45 -10.12
N TYR A 234 -21.90 7.49 -9.23
CA TYR A 234 -20.76 6.57 -9.25
C TYR A 234 -20.64 5.82 -10.57
N GLN A 235 -21.74 5.30 -11.08
CA GLN A 235 -21.75 4.47 -12.29
C GLN A 235 -21.30 5.22 -13.55
N HIS A 236 -21.45 6.55 -13.56
CA HIS A 236 -20.98 7.40 -14.65
C HIS A 236 -19.72 8.19 -14.29
N TYR A 237 -18.92 7.69 -13.34
CA TYR A 237 -17.65 8.26 -12.90
C TYR A 237 -17.74 9.65 -12.25
N ASN A 238 -18.89 10.02 -11.74
CA ASN A 238 -19.03 11.23 -10.94
C ASN A 238 -18.89 10.89 -9.45
N LEU A 239 -17.67 10.94 -8.95
CA LEU A 239 -17.32 10.67 -7.56
C LEU A 239 -17.38 11.93 -6.68
N THR A 240 -18.11 12.92 -7.09
CA THR A 240 -18.42 14.08 -6.25
C THR A 240 -19.27 13.63 -5.07
N LEU A 241 -18.91 14.06 -3.88
CA LEU A 241 -19.74 13.85 -2.69
C LEU A 241 -20.84 14.91 -2.64
N PRO A 242 -22.09 14.54 -2.28
CA PRO A 242 -23.17 15.50 -2.10
C PRO A 242 -22.88 16.45 -0.92
N ASP A 243 -23.44 17.65 -0.94
CA ASP A 243 -23.22 18.69 0.08
C ASP A 243 -23.57 18.25 1.51
N THR A 244 -24.35 17.19 1.65
CA THR A 244 -24.71 16.58 2.93
C THR A 244 -23.70 15.59 3.46
N SER A 245 -22.58 15.36 2.75
CA SER A 245 -21.57 14.39 3.16
C SER A 245 -20.83 14.86 4.43
N GLN A 246 -20.72 13.97 5.40
CA GLN A 246 -19.93 14.19 6.63
C GLN A 246 -18.42 14.30 6.36
N ALA A 247 -17.94 13.91 5.20
CA ALA A 247 -16.55 14.08 4.82
C ALA A 247 -16.12 15.57 4.79
N PHE A 248 -17.07 16.50 4.62
CA PHE A 248 -16.75 17.92 4.65
C PHE A 248 -16.46 18.44 6.08
N GLU A 249 -16.90 17.75 7.11
CA GLU A 249 -16.63 18.11 8.51
C GLU A 249 -15.12 18.00 8.85
N ILE A 250 -14.40 17.10 8.16
CA ILE A 250 -12.94 16.94 8.33
C ILE A 250 -12.14 17.82 7.35
N GLY A 251 -12.79 18.69 6.61
CA GLY A 251 -12.18 19.60 5.63
C GLY A 251 -11.81 18.92 4.31
N PHE A 252 -12.47 17.80 3.96
CA PHE A 252 -12.37 17.22 2.61
C PHE A 252 -13.00 18.18 1.59
N GLU A 253 -12.39 18.28 0.41
CA GLU A 253 -12.90 19.05 -0.71
C GLU A 253 -13.14 18.14 -1.92
N ASN A 254 -14.26 18.35 -2.61
CA ASN A 254 -14.57 17.57 -3.81
C ASN A 254 -13.46 17.65 -4.86
N ILE A 255 -13.08 16.49 -5.37
CA ILE A 255 -12.06 16.37 -6.41
C ILE A 255 -12.69 16.68 -7.76
N PRO A 256 -12.05 17.50 -8.62
CA PRO A 256 -12.51 17.73 -9.98
C PRO A 256 -12.60 16.41 -10.76
N GLN A 257 -13.80 16.07 -11.24
CA GLN A 257 -14.06 14.79 -11.94
C GLN A 257 -13.76 14.87 -13.44
N ASN A 258 -13.55 16.06 -13.95
CA ASN A 258 -13.23 16.32 -15.36
C ASN A 258 -11.73 16.52 -15.53
N GLY A 259 -11.15 15.90 -16.53
CA GLY A 259 -9.76 16.17 -16.90
C GLY A 259 -8.82 14.99 -16.73
N PHE A 260 -9.25 13.87 -16.19
CA PHE A 260 -8.44 12.65 -16.16
C PHE A 260 -8.14 12.13 -17.56
N GLY A 261 -6.87 11.80 -17.80
CA GLY A 261 -6.41 11.23 -19.06
C GLY A 261 -6.30 12.22 -20.21
N VAL A 262 -6.23 11.69 -21.41
CA VAL A 262 -6.05 12.47 -22.65
C VAL A 262 -7.19 13.42 -22.90
N TYR A 263 -6.86 14.60 -23.40
CA TYR A 263 -7.87 15.63 -23.66
C TYR A 263 -8.11 15.91 -25.15
N SER A 264 -7.15 15.58 -26.03
CA SER A 264 -7.37 15.79 -27.47
C SER A 264 -8.52 14.93 -28.00
N PRO A 265 -9.43 15.48 -28.83
CA PRO A 265 -10.62 14.76 -29.27
C PRO A 265 -10.34 13.46 -30.00
N ARG A 266 -9.20 13.38 -30.71
CA ARG A 266 -8.77 12.18 -31.42
C ARG A 266 -8.42 11.05 -30.45
N LEU A 267 -7.68 11.35 -29.40
CA LEU A 267 -7.25 10.36 -28.41
C LEU A 267 -8.41 9.99 -27.48
N LYS A 268 -9.22 10.95 -27.04
CA LYS A 268 -10.43 10.66 -26.24
C LYS A 268 -11.37 9.64 -26.87
N ARG A 269 -11.53 9.65 -28.19
CA ARG A 269 -12.38 8.66 -28.88
C ARG A 269 -11.79 7.26 -28.90
N LYS A 270 -10.49 7.10 -28.67
CA LYS A 270 -9.79 5.82 -28.66
C LYS A 270 -9.51 5.31 -27.26
N ALA A 271 -9.39 6.22 -26.29
CA ALA A 271 -9.08 5.88 -24.92
C ALA A 271 -10.22 5.07 -24.28
N GLU A 272 -9.85 4.02 -23.60
CA GLU A 272 -10.75 3.27 -22.72
C GLU A 272 -10.87 3.98 -21.37
N LYS A 273 -11.77 3.50 -20.53
CA LYS A 273 -11.96 3.94 -19.15
C LYS A 273 -11.76 2.77 -18.21
N PRO A 274 -11.30 3.00 -16.96
CA PRO A 274 -11.24 1.93 -15.98
C PRO A 274 -12.65 1.41 -15.68
N GLU A 275 -12.77 0.12 -15.42
CA GLU A 275 -14.02 -0.41 -14.87
C GLU A 275 -14.25 0.15 -13.46
N LEU A 276 -15.51 0.33 -13.06
CA LEU A 276 -15.86 0.64 -11.67
C LEU A 276 -16.33 -0.64 -10.98
N SER A 277 -15.67 -1.00 -9.90
CA SER A 277 -16.11 -2.10 -9.05
C SER A 277 -17.35 -1.67 -8.24
N GLU A 278 -18.20 -2.61 -7.84
CA GLU A 278 -19.23 -2.31 -6.84
C GLU A 278 -18.57 -1.73 -5.57
N LEU A 279 -19.21 -0.73 -4.97
CA LEU A 279 -18.74 -0.19 -3.70
C LEU A 279 -18.94 -1.26 -2.62
N LEU A 280 -17.84 -1.74 -2.07
CA LEU A 280 -17.87 -2.63 -0.92
C LEU A 280 -18.20 -1.80 0.32
N VAL A 281 -19.48 -1.69 0.64
CA VAL A 281 -19.95 -1.17 1.93
C VAL A 281 -19.82 -2.33 2.93
N SER A 282 -18.61 -2.57 3.42
CA SER A 282 -18.39 -3.71 4.32
C SER A 282 -18.30 -3.26 5.76
N ASP A 283 -19.30 -3.61 6.54
CA ASP A 283 -19.13 -3.82 8.00
C ASP A 283 -18.37 -5.14 8.30
N SER A 284 -17.91 -5.85 7.28
CA SER A 284 -17.31 -7.17 7.37
C SER A 284 -16.05 -7.29 6.51
N SER A 285 -14.92 -6.77 6.98
CA SER A 285 -13.63 -7.31 6.58
C SER A 285 -13.10 -8.19 7.71
N ASN A 286 -13.31 -9.50 7.61
CA ASN A 286 -12.69 -10.53 8.44
C ASN A 286 -11.16 -10.67 8.20
N THR A 287 -10.52 -9.72 7.54
CA THR A 287 -9.09 -9.81 7.18
C THR A 287 -8.14 -9.73 8.38
N ASN A 288 -8.63 -9.31 9.55
CA ASN A 288 -7.84 -9.24 10.79
C ASN A 288 -8.35 -10.19 11.87
N GLN A 289 -9.03 -11.27 11.49
CA GLN A 289 -9.42 -12.26 12.49
C GLN A 289 -8.16 -12.98 12.98
N THR A 290 -7.91 -12.89 14.29
CA THR A 290 -6.78 -13.57 14.95
C THR A 290 -7.23 -14.85 15.59
N TYR A 291 -6.33 -15.80 15.67
CA TYR A 291 -6.57 -17.12 16.20
C TYR A 291 -5.45 -17.50 17.15
N LEU A 292 -5.76 -18.28 18.18
CA LEU A 292 -4.75 -18.83 19.06
C LEU A 292 -4.27 -20.18 18.50
N TRP A 293 -2.99 -20.26 18.15
CA TRP A 293 -2.31 -21.50 17.76
C TRP A 293 -1.27 -21.86 18.82
N GLU A 294 -1.48 -22.99 19.49
CA GLU A 294 -0.70 -23.40 20.68
C GLU A 294 -0.71 -22.26 21.74
N LYS A 295 0.28 -21.40 21.80
CA LYS A 295 0.33 -20.23 22.70
C LYS A 295 0.65 -18.94 21.92
N ALA A 296 0.59 -18.98 20.60
CA ALA A 296 0.82 -17.84 19.74
C ALA A 296 -0.48 -17.32 19.13
N GLU A 297 -0.61 -16.01 19.01
CA GLU A 297 -1.66 -15.38 18.25
C GLU A 297 -1.23 -15.32 16.78
N VAL A 298 -2.06 -15.85 15.90
CA VAL A 298 -1.79 -15.93 14.47
C VAL A 298 -2.96 -15.41 13.64
N ARG A 299 -2.69 -14.91 12.45
CA ARG A 299 -3.71 -14.66 11.43
C ARG A 299 -3.30 -15.24 10.08
N LEU A 300 -4.27 -15.47 9.22
CA LEU A 300 -4.00 -15.91 7.86
C LEU A 300 -3.34 -14.77 7.05
N VAL A 301 -2.43 -15.14 6.16
CA VAL A 301 -1.92 -14.22 5.11
C VAL A 301 -3.08 -13.78 4.23
N SER A 302 -3.19 -12.49 3.97
CA SER A 302 -4.30 -11.93 3.19
C SER A 302 -3.84 -10.80 2.28
N GLY A 303 -4.09 -10.99 1.00
CA GLY A 303 -3.89 -9.97 -0.01
C GLY A 303 -2.44 -9.66 -0.35
N LEU A 304 -2.31 -8.72 -1.26
CA LEU A 304 -1.02 -8.35 -1.84
C LEU A 304 -0.08 -7.67 -0.82
N GLY A 305 -0.65 -6.95 0.15
CA GLY A 305 0.13 -6.27 1.18
C GLY A 305 1.01 -7.24 1.99
N ASP A 306 0.39 -8.31 2.49
CA ASP A 306 1.14 -9.34 3.22
C ASP A 306 2.15 -10.03 2.32
N ARG A 307 1.75 -10.40 1.09
CA ARG A 307 2.66 -11.04 0.14
C ARG A 307 3.91 -10.21 -0.11
N SER A 308 3.73 -8.92 -0.35
CA SER A 308 4.82 -7.99 -0.57
C SER A 308 5.72 -7.81 0.66
N ALA A 309 5.10 -7.58 1.82
CA ALA A 309 5.86 -7.31 3.04
C ALA A 309 6.71 -8.51 3.48
N TYR A 310 6.15 -9.71 3.38
CA TYR A 310 6.82 -10.94 3.82
C TYR A 310 7.55 -11.69 2.68
N GLY A 311 7.51 -11.18 1.45
CA GLY A 311 8.16 -11.79 0.27
C GLY A 311 7.59 -13.15 -0.10
N LEU A 312 6.27 -13.30 0.00
CA LEU A 312 5.60 -14.59 -0.24
C LEU A 312 5.28 -14.80 -1.71
N PRO A 313 5.37 -16.04 -2.20
CA PRO A 313 5.03 -16.36 -3.60
C PRO A 313 3.51 -16.28 -3.86
N ASP A 314 2.71 -16.52 -2.84
CA ASP A 314 1.24 -16.59 -2.90
C ASP A 314 0.61 -16.16 -1.55
N GLU A 315 -0.71 -16.29 -1.40
CA GLU A 315 -1.46 -15.91 -0.19
C GLU A 315 -1.59 -17.09 0.79
N LYS A 316 -0.57 -17.92 0.93
CA LYS A 316 -0.55 -19.03 1.89
C LYS A 316 0.27 -18.69 3.12
N GLY A 317 -0.09 -19.35 4.22
CA GLY A 317 0.61 -19.25 5.49
C GLY A 317 -0.16 -18.48 6.55
N CYS A 318 0.31 -18.61 7.78
CA CYS A 318 -0.18 -17.88 8.93
C CYS A 318 0.93 -17.03 9.53
N ILE A 319 0.64 -15.75 9.71
CA ILE A 319 1.55 -14.76 10.29
C ILE A 319 1.48 -14.88 11.81
N VAL A 320 2.61 -14.98 12.48
CA VAL A 320 2.73 -14.95 13.94
C VAL A 320 2.67 -13.50 14.41
N LEU A 321 1.63 -13.13 15.11
CA LEU A 321 1.42 -11.76 15.59
C LEU A 321 2.02 -11.56 16.97
N LYS A 322 1.83 -12.54 17.87
CA LYS A 322 2.20 -12.41 19.27
C LYS A 322 2.53 -13.77 19.87
N MET A 323 3.51 -13.80 20.77
CA MET A 323 3.96 -15.04 21.42
C MET A 323 4.11 -14.85 22.93
N ASP A 324 3.04 -14.40 23.60
CA ASP A 324 3.03 -14.25 25.04
C ASP A 324 3.06 -15.62 25.71
N ASN A 325 4.08 -15.89 26.53
CA ASN A 325 4.27 -17.16 27.26
C ASN A 325 4.47 -18.42 26.37
N ALA A 326 4.87 -18.26 25.12
CA ALA A 326 5.19 -19.35 24.19
C ALA A 326 6.68 -19.71 24.21
N VAL A 327 7.21 -20.09 25.38
CA VAL A 327 8.65 -20.33 25.62
C VAL A 327 9.21 -21.36 24.63
N ASN A 328 8.52 -22.46 24.39
CA ASN A 328 8.95 -23.49 23.45
C ASN A 328 9.06 -23.02 22.00
N MET A 329 8.23 -22.07 21.59
CA MET A 329 8.31 -21.45 20.25
C MET A 329 9.48 -20.48 20.15
N GLN A 330 9.72 -19.68 21.19
CA GLN A 330 10.85 -18.76 21.27
C GLN A 330 12.17 -19.52 21.31
N ASP A 331 12.25 -20.60 22.09
CA ASP A 331 13.43 -21.49 22.17
C ASP A 331 13.70 -22.21 20.83
N ALA A 332 12.65 -22.53 20.06
CA ALA A 332 12.76 -23.08 18.72
C ALA A 332 13.23 -22.03 17.69
N GLY A 333 13.29 -20.76 18.08
CA GLY A 333 13.70 -19.65 17.23
C GLY A 333 12.59 -19.06 16.36
N LEU A 334 11.31 -19.38 16.62
CA LEU A 334 10.16 -18.69 16.01
C LEU A 334 10.08 -17.27 16.56
N LYS A 335 9.69 -16.33 15.75
CA LYS A 335 9.57 -14.88 16.11
C LYS A 335 8.24 -14.32 15.66
N GLU A 336 7.85 -13.23 16.29
CA GLU A 336 6.76 -12.39 15.78
C GLU A 336 7.12 -11.90 14.37
N ASN A 337 6.12 -11.81 13.50
CA ASN A 337 6.22 -11.54 12.08
C ASN A 337 6.83 -12.67 11.22
N ASP A 338 7.08 -13.86 11.77
CA ASP A 338 7.32 -15.02 10.93
C ASP A 338 6.00 -15.47 10.26
N VAL A 339 6.10 -15.90 9.02
CA VAL A 339 4.98 -16.55 8.32
C VAL A 339 5.20 -18.06 8.30
N ILE A 340 4.38 -18.79 9.01
CA ILE A 340 4.40 -20.26 8.98
C ILE A 340 3.74 -20.71 7.68
N TYR A 341 4.54 -21.17 6.73
CA TYR A 341 4.10 -21.46 5.37
C TYR A 341 3.74 -22.93 5.16
N SER A 342 4.48 -23.85 5.76
CA SER A 342 4.18 -25.29 5.70
C SER A 342 4.60 -26.04 6.97
N ILE A 343 3.98 -27.19 7.21
CA ILE A 343 4.37 -28.17 8.23
C ILE A 343 4.71 -29.48 7.54
N TYR A 344 5.94 -29.98 7.69
CA TYR A 344 6.46 -31.17 6.98
C TYR A 344 6.25 -31.12 5.47
N GLY A 345 6.32 -29.91 4.86
CA GLY A 345 6.14 -29.70 3.43
C GLY A 345 4.68 -29.71 2.96
N GLU A 346 3.70 -29.80 3.87
CA GLU A 346 2.30 -29.58 3.55
C GLU A 346 1.97 -28.10 3.77
N ASP A 347 1.52 -27.43 2.70
CA ASP A 347 1.22 -26.00 2.70
C ASP A 347 0.06 -25.65 3.65
N ILE A 348 0.09 -24.45 4.19
CA ILE A 348 -0.94 -23.88 5.05
C ILE A 348 -1.71 -22.84 4.23
N ASP A 349 -2.94 -23.16 3.88
CA ASP A 349 -3.87 -22.31 3.12
C ASP A 349 -4.98 -21.69 3.98
N SER A 350 -5.10 -22.14 5.22
CA SER A 350 -6.08 -21.67 6.18
C SER A 350 -5.61 -21.92 7.61
N VAL A 351 -6.23 -21.24 8.57
CA VAL A 351 -5.94 -21.47 10.00
C VAL A 351 -6.39 -22.88 10.42
N GLU A 352 -7.47 -23.37 9.85
CA GLU A 352 -7.96 -24.74 10.05
C GLU A 352 -6.91 -25.76 9.58
N THR A 353 -6.25 -25.49 8.44
CA THR A 353 -5.14 -26.34 7.95
C THR A 353 -3.97 -26.33 8.91
N LEU A 354 -3.57 -25.16 9.44
CA LEU A 354 -2.52 -25.05 10.46
C LEU A 354 -2.85 -25.92 11.68
N MET A 355 -4.07 -25.78 12.23
CA MET A 355 -4.54 -26.56 13.39
C MET A 355 -4.59 -28.07 13.09
N ARG A 356 -5.12 -28.44 11.95
CA ARG A 356 -5.23 -29.83 11.49
C ARG A 356 -3.85 -30.48 11.34
N LEU A 357 -2.89 -29.77 10.70
CA LEU A 357 -1.53 -30.30 10.52
C LEU A 357 -0.79 -30.43 11.86
N THR A 358 -0.94 -29.46 12.76
CA THR A 358 -0.40 -29.51 14.11
C THR A 358 -0.89 -30.78 14.81
N ASN A 359 -2.21 -31.03 14.82
CA ASN A 359 -2.80 -32.22 15.42
C ASN A 359 -2.36 -33.50 14.70
N LYS A 360 -2.30 -33.51 13.38
CA LYS A 360 -1.85 -34.69 12.58
C LYS A 360 -0.45 -35.14 12.98
N TYR A 361 0.44 -34.22 13.29
CA TYR A 361 1.84 -34.51 13.60
C TYR A 361 2.19 -34.43 15.09
N LYS A 362 1.22 -34.16 15.96
CA LYS A 362 1.43 -34.05 17.41
C LYS A 362 2.13 -35.29 18.04
N TRP A 363 1.87 -36.47 17.50
CA TRP A 363 2.50 -37.71 17.96
C TRP A 363 4.02 -37.76 17.79
N LYS A 364 4.57 -36.93 16.86
CA LYS A 364 6.02 -36.79 16.63
C LYS A 364 6.71 -35.94 17.71
N LYS A 365 5.94 -35.23 18.54
CA LYS A 365 6.43 -34.29 19.56
C LYS A 365 7.28 -33.13 19.01
N THR A 366 7.52 -33.08 17.72
CA THR A 366 8.25 -32.00 17.05
C THR A 366 7.57 -31.69 15.75
N LEU A 367 7.39 -30.44 15.45
CA LEU A 367 6.90 -29.94 14.15
C LEU A 367 8.07 -29.37 13.35
N LEU A 368 8.22 -29.78 12.11
CA LEU A 368 9.15 -29.19 11.18
C LEU A 368 8.39 -28.14 10.37
N LEU A 369 8.64 -26.88 10.69
CA LEU A 369 8.02 -25.71 10.05
C LEU A 369 8.93 -25.17 8.95
N GLU A 370 8.34 -24.80 7.80
CA GLU A 370 8.98 -23.87 6.88
C GLU A 370 8.33 -22.50 7.09
N CYS A 371 9.15 -21.48 7.32
CA CYS A 371 8.70 -20.13 7.60
C CYS A 371 9.35 -19.14 6.65
N PHE A 372 8.72 -17.98 6.47
CA PHE A 372 9.35 -16.81 5.88
C PHE A 372 9.64 -15.78 6.97
N ARG A 373 10.84 -15.22 6.94
CA ARG A 373 11.31 -14.11 7.79
C ARG A 373 12.18 -13.19 6.95
N ASN A 374 11.90 -11.89 6.96
CA ASN A 374 12.65 -10.90 6.17
C ASN A 374 12.82 -11.35 4.71
N GLN A 375 11.73 -11.81 4.10
CA GLN A 375 11.66 -12.32 2.73
C GLN A 375 12.54 -13.56 2.43
N GLN A 376 13.05 -14.22 3.45
CA GLN A 376 13.87 -15.42 3.33
C GLN A 376 13.19 -16.66 3.94
N LYS A 377 13.30 -17.77 3.23
CA LYS A 377 12.81 -19.07 3.70
C LYS A 377 13.73 -19.65 4.76
N LEU A 378 13.18 -20.12 5.86
CA LEU A 378 13.90 -20.79 6.93
C LEU A 378 13.15 -22.02 7.45
N LYS A 379 13.86 -22.92 8.10
CA LYS A 379 13.26 -24.12 8.73
C LYS A 379 13.41 -24.03 10.24
N ILE A 380 12.32 -24.30 10.95
CA ILE A 380 12.25 -24.28 12.40
C ILE A 380 11.76 -25.63 12.88
N SER A 381 12.42 -26.18 13.90
CA SER A 381 11.99 -27.42 14.59
C SER A 381 11.36 -27.04 15.92
N LEU A 382 10.02 -27.04 15.97
CA LEU A 382 9.25 -26.68 17.15
C LEU A 382 8.91 -27.95 17.97
N VAL A 383 9.37 -27.98 19.21
CA VAL A 383 8.97 -29.03 20.16
C VAL A 383 7.62 -28.67 20.77
N LEU A 384 6.66 -29.60 20.71
CA LEU A 384 5.34 -29.45 21.32
C LEU A 384 5.38 -29.92 22.78
N ASP A 385 4.65 -29.21 23.63
CA ASP A 385 4.47 -29.55 25.06
C ASP A 385 3.69 -30.88 25.29
#